data_17caa205e864c2d46056902c0a3d3a92
#
_entry.id   17caa205e864c2d46056902c0a3d3a92
#
_cell.length_a   1.000
_cell.length_b   1.000
_cell.length_c   1.000
_cell.angle_alpha   90.00
_cell.angle_beta   90.00
_cell.angle_gamma   90.00
#
_symmetry.space_group_name_H-M   'P 1'
#
loop_
_entity.id
_entity.type
_entity.pdbx_description
1 polymer ?
#
loop_
_entity_poly.entity_id
_entity_poly.type
_entity_poly.pdbx_seq_one_letter_code
_entity_poly.pdbx_strand_id
1 'polypeptide(L)'
;MLTAVTGINWGDEGKGRVIDLLAEHADVVARYQGGNNAGHTVVTEQGKFILNLLPSGILHPDVVCVLGAGMVIDLDHLAGEMDAIEERGVKVGPENLKLSDKATISMPWHKVQDGLEEDRLAQKGAAFGSTRRGIAYAYSDKYRKKTLRLGDLLHLDEKRVQDRLHMILESKNLELGGCYHQEPMSYDALLEWCRMQAGQFAPYICDVGAFLKHAHDSGKRIVLEAQLGAMRDIDYGIFPFTSSSNTLAAYAPLGAGIPNCRLDHVVGVLKAYSTCVGAGPFAAENAMSEDWNEQLRKAGGEYGAATGRPRRVGPFDCVASRYGLACQGADKIALTKLDVLSSMKEIPVITGYTLDGVQVPSFDPLSDLDRVEPVVTMLPGWNKDISGCKSWDELPKEAKAYVEFLEKQLGHEIQFVSTGAEREKFVLKGEWL
;
A
#
# COMPACT_ATOMS: atom_id res chain seq x y z
N MET A 1 3.76 -20.68 -8.66
CA MET A 1 3.46 -20.26 -7.26
C MET A 1 2.92 -18.83 -7.31
N LEU A 2 1.82 -18.57 -6.62
CA LEU A 2 1.14 -17.26 -6.57
C LEU A 2 1.08 -16.77 -5.12
N THR A 3 1.84 -15.73 -4.80
CA THR A 3 1.98 -15.21 -3.44
C THR A 3 1.47 -13.77 -3.36
N ALA A 4 0.59 -13.45 -2.41
CA ALA A 4 0.20 -12.06 -2.12
C ALA A 4 1.00 -11.52 -0.94
N VAL A 5 1.49 -10.28 -1.06
CA VAL A 5 2.16 -9.55 0.04
C VAL A 5 1.28 -8.38 0.45
N THR A 6 0.79 -8.42 1.69
CA THR A 6 -0.24 -7.49 2.19
C THR A 6 0.17 -6.82 3.49
N GLY A 7 -0.38 -5.64 3.76
CA GLY A 7 -0.23 -4.97 5.06
C GLY A 7 -1.29 -5.44 6.04
N ILE A 8 -0.88 -5.71 7.26
CA ILE A 8 -1.80 -6.18 8.30
C ILE A 8 -2.54 -5.02 8.97
N ASN A 9 -1.90 -3.87 9.15
CA ASN A 9 -2.44 -2.75 9.92
C ASN A 9 -2.88 -1.57 9.03
N TRP A 10 -2.33 -0.37 9.28
CA TRP A 10 -2.73 0.89 8.62
C TRP A 10 -1.95 1.22 7.34
N GLY A 11 -1.01 0.39 6.93
CA GLY A 11 -0.04 0.67 5.87
C GLY A 11 1.32 1.10 6.43
N ASP A 12 2.27 1.32 5.53
CA ASP A 12 3.67 1.68 5.87
C ASP A 12 4.41 0.64 6.73
N GLU A 13 3.98 -0.63 6.67
CA GLU A 13 4.62 -1.75 7.37
C GLU A 13 5.96 -2.17 6.75
N GLY A 14 6.35 -1.59 5.61
CA GLY A 14 7.59 -1.96 4.93
C GLY A 14 7.43 -3.07 3.89
N LYS A 15 6.23 -3.20 3.29
CA LYS A 15 5.91 -4.19 2.23
C LYS A 15 6.89 -4.13 1.06
N GLY A 16 7.23 -2.94 0.57
CA GLY A 16 8.13 -2.78 -0.57
C GLY A 16 9.45 -3.53 -0.40
N ARG A 17 10.02 -3.52 0.80
CA ARG A 17 11.22 -4.30 1.12
C ARG A 17 11.00 -5.81 1.08
N VAL A 18 9.90 -6.30 1.65
CA VAL A 18 9.58 -7.74 1.62
C VAL A 18 9.35 -8.20 0.19
N ILE A 19 8.68 -7.37 -0.62
CA ILE A 19 8.45 -7.65 -2.04
C ILE A 19 9.76 -7.63 -2.83
N ASP A 20 10.64 -6.68 -2.57
CA ASP A 20 11.96 -6.59 -3.20
C ASP A 20 12.80 -7.86 -2.94
N LEU A 21 12.78 -8.38 -1.71
CA LEU A 21 13.42 -9.66 -1.38
C LEU A 21 12.80 -10.85 -2.12
N LEU A 22 11.47 -10.91 -2.19
CA LEU A 22 10.79 -11.98 -2.91
C LEU A 22 11.00 -11.87 -4.42
N ALA A 23 11.21 -10.65 -4.93
CA ALA A 23 11.46 -10.38 -6.34
C ALA A 23 12.79 -10.98 -6.84
N GLU A 24 13.77 -11.21 -5.96
CA GLU A 24 15.01 -11.93 -6.33
C GLU A 24 14.75 -13.32 -6.94
N HIS A 25 13.63 -13.92 -6.57
CA HIS A 25 13.23 -15.25 -6.99
C HIS A 25 11.91 -15.27 -7.75
N ALA A 26 11.31 -14.11 -8.00
CA ALA A 26 10.05 -14.00 -8.75
C ALA A 26 10.29 -13.83 -10.24
N ASP A 27 9.39 -14.35 -11.05
CA ASP A 27 9.35 -14.07 -12.50
C ASP A 27 8.48 -12.83 -12.79
N VAL A 28 7.46 -12.60 -11.95
CA VAL A 28 6.50 -11.50 -12.13
C VAL A 28 6.16 -10.85 -10.78
N VAL A 29 6.11 -9.52 -10.75
CA VAL A 29 5.55 -8.74 -9.63
C VAL A 29 4.40 -7.89 -10.15
N ALA A 30 3.20 -8.10 -9.61
CA ALA A 30 1.99 -7.43 -10.08
C ALA A 30 1.30 -6.64 -8.97
N ARG A 31 1.06 -5.36 -9.18
CA ARG A 31 0.16 -4.58 -8.32
C ARG A 31 -1.28 -4.79 -8.74
N TYR A 32 -2.17 -4.96 -7.77
CA TYR A 32 -3.53 -5.36 -8.03
C TYR A 32 -4.61 -4.33 -7.63
N GLN A 33 -4.25 -3.27 -6.89
CA GLN A 33 -5.20 -2.26 -6.42
C GLN A 33 -4.53 -0.92 -6.12
N GLY A 34 -5.34 0.12 -5.92
CA GLY A 34 -4.88 1.46 -5.60
C GLY A 34 -4.36 2.21 -6.81
N GLY A 35 -3.52 3.18 -6.57
CA GLY A 35 -2.92 4.06 -7.58
C GLY A 35 -1.62 4.67 -7.08
N ASN A 36 -1.35 5.93 -7.45
CA ASN A 36 -0.15 6.67 -7.06
C ASN A 36 -0.15 7.21 -5.61
N ASN A 37 -1.10 6.79 -4.79
CA ASN A 37 -1.15 7.09 -3.36
C ASN A 37 -0.28 6.13 -2.51
N ALA A 38 0.36 5.12 -3.09
CA ALA A 38 1.36 4.31 -2.41
C ALA A 38 2.70 5.06 -2.27
N GLY A 39 3.53 4.63 -1.33
CA GLY A 39 4.90 5.10 -1.15
C GLY A 39 5.79 3.94 -0.70
N HIS A 40 6.10 3.02 -1.63
CA HIS A 40 6.95 1.87 -1.33
C HIS A 40 8.42 2.29 -1.38
N THR A 41 9.07 2.25 -0.23
CA THR A 41 10.50 2.55 -0.14
C THR A 41 11.30 1.26 -0.21
N VAL A 42 12.24 1.22 -1.15
CA VAL A 42 13.24 0.16 -1.30
C VAL A 42 14.63 0.78 -1.22
N VAL A 43 15.52 0.18 -0.46
CA VAL A 43 16.93 0.61 -0.32
C VAL A 43 17.82 -0.44 -0.95
N THR A 44 18.53 -0.05 -1.99
CA THR A 44 19.48 -0.88 -2.73
C THR A 44 20.90 -0.25 -2.65
N GLU A 45 21.90 -0.90 -3.22
CA GLU A 45 23.25 -0.33 -3.37
C GLU A 45 23.25 0.98 -4.18
N GLN A 46 22.30 1.17 -5.09
CA GLN A 46 22.11 2.40 -5.87
C GLN A 46 21.41 3.52 -5.08
N GLY A 47 21.05 3.26 -3.80
CA GLY A 47 20.41 4.19 -2.90
C GLY A 47 18.92 3.91 -2.68
N LYS A 48 18.21 4.92 -2.17
CA LYS A 48 16.79 4.82 -1.80
C LYS A 48 15.90 5.12 -2.99
N PHE A 49 14.98 4.20 -3.31
CA PHE A 49 13.90 4.38 -4.27
C PHE A 49 12.55 4.53 -3.55
N ILE A 50 11.69 5.40 -4.06
CA ILE A 50 10.32 5.58 -3.58
C ILE A 50 9.40 5.34 -4.77
N LEU A 51 8.71 4.21 -4.76
CA LEU A 51 7.82 3.78 -5.86
C LEU A 51 6.36 4.04 -5.48
N ASN A 52 5.62 4.63 -6.41
CA ASN A 52 4.20 4.96 -6.23
C ASN A 52 3.28 4.06 -7.05
N LEU A 53 3.47 3.99 -8.37
CA LEU A 53 2.72 3.13 -9.29
C LEU A 53 3.52 1.90 -9.68
N LEU A 54 4.82 2.05 -9.94
CA LEU A 54 5.67 0.94 -10.35
C LEU A 54 5.76 -0.11 -9.23
N PRO A 55 5.64 -1.41 -9.57
CA PRO A 55 5.89 -2.48 -8.61
C PRO A 55 7.34 -2.50 -8.13
N SER A 56 7.57 -2.94 -6.88
CA SER A 56 8.92 -3.00 -6.30
C SER A 56 9.88 -3.91 -7.09
N GLY A 57 9.34 -4.88 -7.83
CA GLY A 57 10.10 -5.77 -8.72
C GLY A 57 10.80 -5.08 -9.88
N ILE A 58 10.45 -3.83 -10.22
CA ILE A 58 11.08 -3.08 -11.34
C ILE A 58 12.58 -2.85 -11.14
N LEU A 59 13.05 -2.94 -9.90
CA LEU A 59 14.47 -2.82 -9.56
C LEU A 59 15.28 -4.10 -9.87
N HIS A 60 14.62 -5.16 -10.32
CA HIS A 60 15.21 -6.44 -10.72
C HIS A 60 15.08 -6.61 -12.24
N PRO A 61 16.19 -6.69 -12.99
CA PRO A 61 16.15 -6.65 -14.47
C PRO A 61 15.43 -7.83 -15.13
N ASP A 62 15.38 -8.98 -14.45
CA ASP A 62 14.78 -10.22 -14.96
C ASP A 62 13.30 -10.38 -14.57
N VAL A 63 12.74 -9.43 -13.83
CA VAL A 63 11.36 -9.48 -13.34
C VAL A 63 10.44 -8.68 -14.25
N VAL A 64 9.31 -9.28 -14.64
CA VAL A 64 8.26 -8.56 -15.35
C VAL A 64 7.30 -7.92 -14.34
N CYS A 65 7.17 -6.61 -14.40
CA CYS A 65 6.26 -5.82 -13.59
C CYS A 65 4.91 -5.62 -14.27
N VAL A 66 3.85 -5.66 -13.48
CA VAL A 66 2.48 -5.59 -13.99
C VAL A 66 1.65 -4.59 -13.17
N LEU A 67 0.93 -3.71 -13.85
CA LEU A 67 -0.14 -2.91 -13.28
C LEU A 67 -1.48 -3.55 -13.64
N GLY A 68 -2.13 -4.15 -12.64
CA GLY A 68 -3.32 -5.00 -12.81
C GLY A 68 -4.62 -4.25 -13.05
N ALA A 69 -5.66 -5.00 -13.39
CA ALA A 69 -7.00 -4.50 -13.76
C ALA A 69 -7.72 -3.73 -12.64
N GLY A 70 -7.39 -4.02 -11.37
CA GLY A 70 -7.98 -3.37 -10.20
C GLY A 70 -7.48 -1.96 -9.93
N MET A 71 -6.37 -1.55 -10.55
CA MET A 71 -5.73 -0.27 -10.31
C MET A 71 -6.46 0.91 -10.98
N VAL A 72 -6.19 2.10 -10.44
CA VAL A 72 -6.46 3.40 -11.10
C VAL A 72 -5.10 4.04 -11.39
N ILE A 73 -4.82 4.29 -12.67
CA ILE A 73 -3.49 4.66 -13.14
C ILE A 73 -3.47 6.10 -13.61
N ASP A 74 -2.66 6.91 -12.94
CA ASP A 74 -2.32 8.27 -13.32
C ASP A 74 -1.13 8.20 -14.28
N LEU A 75 -1.40 8.40 -15.57
CA LEU A 75 -0.41 8.23 -16.63
C LEU A 75 0.67 9.31 -16.61
N ASP A 76 0.32 10.57 -16.27
CA ASP A 76 1.32 11.64 -16.13
C ASP A 76 2.30 11.33 -14.99
N HIS A 77 1.76 10.82 -13.87
CA HIS A 77 2.60 10.42 -12.74
C HIS A 77 3.46 9.21 -13.08
N LEU A 78 2.89 8.22 -13.79
CA LEU A 78 3.63 7.02 -14.21
C LEU A 78 4.79 7.38 -15.14
N ALA A 79 4.58 8.28 -16.10
CA ALA A 79 5.63 8.77 -16.98
C ALA A 79 6.79 9.37 -16.17
N GLY A 80 6.50 10.32 -15.29
CA GLY A 80 7.52 10.95 -14.44
C GLY A 80 8.21 9.97 -13.49
N GLU A 81 7.52 8.94 -13.00
CA GLU A 81 8.12 7.90 -12.17
C GLU A 81 9.06 7.00 -12.98
N MET A 82 8.70 6.65 -14.23
CA MET A 82 9.56 5.91 -15.15
C MET A 82 10.83 6.70 -15.47
N ASP A 83 10.70 7.96 -15.87
CA ASP A 83 11.83 8.84 -16.16
C ASP A 83 12.79 8.92 -14.96
N ALA A 84 12.27 9.12 -13.76
CA ALA A 84 13.06 9.26 -12.53
C ALA A 84 13.87 8.01 -12.17
N ILE A 85 13.37 6.80 -12.46
CA ILE A 85 14.15 5.58 -12.21
C ILE A 85 15.10 5.25 -13.35
N GLU A 86 14.75 5.61 -14.60
CA GLU A 86 15.63 5.46 -15.76
C GLU A 86 16.87 6.36 -15.65
N GLU A 87 16.73 7.60 -15.17
CA GLU A 87 17.85 8.50 -14.86
C GLU A 87 18.84 7.90 -13.85
N ARG A 88 18.38 6.93 -13.04
CA ARG A 88 19.18 6.20 -12.06
C ARG A 88 19.66 4.84 -12.58
N GLY A 89 19.50 4.57 -13.88
CA GLY A 89 20.01 3.38 -14.55
C GLY A 89 19.09 2.15 -14.47
N VAL A 90 17.85 2.29 -13.99
CA VAL A 90 16.85 1.20 -14.02
C VAL A 90 16.13 1.25 -15.36
N LYS A 91 16.23 0.19 -16.16
CA LYS A 91 15.58 0.12 -17.45
C LYS A 91 14.09 -0.16 -17.31
N VAL A 92 13.23 0.65 -17.99
CA VAL A 92 11.78 0.43 -18.05
C VAL A 92 11.32 0.38 -19.51
N GLY A 93 10.78 -0.76 -19.93
CA GLY A 93 10.31 -0.95 -21.28
C GLY A 93 9.11 -1.90 -21.36
N PRO A 94 8.48 -2.03 -22.54
CA PRO A 94 7.35 -2.94 -22.72
C PRO A 94 7.70 -4.42 -22.46
N GLU A 95 8.97 -4.77 -22.44
CA GLU A 95 9.46 -6.11 -22.12
C GLU A 95 9.34 -6.41 -20.62
N ASN A 96 9.58 -5.43 -19.74
CA ASN A 96 9.56 -5.63 -18.29
C ASN A 96 8.47 -4.84 -17.53
N LEU A 97 7.66 -4.04 -18.22
CA LEU A 97 6.48 -3.38 -17.66
C LEU A 97 5.24 -3.63 -18.53
N LYS A 98 4.16 -4.11 -17.92
CA LYS A 98 2.88 -4.36 -18.59
C LYS A 98 1.72 -3.67 -17.86
N LEU A 99 0.88 -3.00 -18.64
CA LEU A 99 -0.29 -2.29 -18.16
C LEU A 99 -1.56 -3.03 -18.61
N SER A 100 -2.46 -3.32 -17.65
CA SER A 100 -3.71 -3.98 -18.02
C SER A 100 -4.60 -3.08 -18.87
N ASP A 101 -5.03 -3.59 -20.02
CA ASP A 101 -6.07 -2.98 -20.85
C ASP A 101 -7.37 -2.67 -20.08
N LYS A 102 -7.62 -3.39 -19.00
CA LYS A 102 -8.79 -3.27 -18.12
C LYS A 102 -8.60 -2.28 -16.95
N ALA A 103 -7.36 -1.82 -16.70
CA ALA A 103 -7.10 -0.83 -15.65
C ALA A 103 -7.78 0.51 -15.96
N THR A 104 -8.19 1.19 -14.91
CA THR A 104 -8.90 2.47 -15.01
C THR A 104 -7.91 3.62 -15.13
N ILE A 105 -8.15 4.56 -16.03
CA ILE A 105 -7.36 5.78 -16.14
C ILE A 105 -7.79 6.76 -15.04
N SER A 106 -6.83 7.25 -14.26
CA SER A 106 -7.01 8.43 -13.43
C SER A 106 -6.95 9.67 -14.34
N MET A 107 -8.12 10.15 -14.74
CA MET A 107 -8.25 11.29 -15.67
C MET A 107 -7.82 12.60 -15.00
N PRO A 108 -7.43 13.63 -15.77
CA PRO A 108 -6.90 14.89 -15.21
C PRO A 108 -7.81 15.54 -14.17
N TRP A 109 -9.13 15.45 -14.33
CA TRP A 109 -10.11 16.04 -13.40
C TRP A 109 -10.12 15.35 -12.02
N HIS A 110 -9.67 14.10 -11.87
CA HIS A 110 -9.74 13.40 -10.58
C HIS A 110 -8.87 14.08 -9.52
N LYS A 111 -7.65 14.51 -9.89
CA LYS A 111 -6.77 15.26 -9.00
C LYS A 111 -7.35 16.65 -8.67
N VAL A 112 -7.89 17.33 -9.68
CA VAL A 112 -8.51 18.64 -9.50
C VAL A 112 -9.68 18.54 -8.52
N GLN A 113 -10.57 17.58 -8.73
CA GLN A 113 -11.74 17.37 -7.88
C GLN A 113 -11.35 17.01 -6.43
N ASP A 114 -10.35 16.14 -6.24
CA ASP A 114 -9.83 15.77 -4.93
C ASP A 114 -9.26 16.98 -4.18
N GLY A 115 -8.47 17.81 -4.87
CA GLY A 115 -7.94 19.06 -4.30
C GLY A 115 -9.03 20.04 -3.90
N LEU A 116 -10.01 20.30 -4.78
CA LEU A 116 -11.11 21.23 -4.53
C LEU A 116 -11.99 20.79 -3.36
N GLU A 117 -12.29 19.51 -3.26
CA GLU A 117 -13.10 18.99 -2.15
C GLU A 117 -12.34 19.05 -0.82
N GLU A 118 -11.06 18.71 -0.81
CA GLU A 118 -10.23 18.81 0.39
C GLU A 118 -10.13 20.26 0.89
N ASP A 119 -9.98 21.22 -0.03
CA ASP A 119 -9.97 22.66 0.30
C ASP A 119 -11.33 23.13 0.84
N ARG A 120 -12.44 22.67 0.24
CA ARG A 120 -13.79 22.96 0.71
C ARG A 120 -14.05 22.41 2.11
N LEU A 121 -13.58 21.19 2.40
CA LEU A 121 -13.69 20.56 3.72
C LEU A 121 -12.78 21.26 4.75
N ALA A 122 -11.57 21.66 4.36
CA ALA A 122 -10.65 22.39 5.24
C ALA A 122 -11.25 23.70 5.74
N GLN A 123 -11.98 24.44 4.89
CA GLN A 123 -12.70 25.67 5.29
C GLN A 123 -13.77 25.43 6.35
N LYS A 124 -14.28 24.18 6.46
CA LYS A 124 -15.28 23.77 7.45
C LYS A 124 -14.66 23.08 8.67
N GLY A 125 -13.32 23.01 8.76
CA GLY A 125 -12.62 22.26 9.81
C GLY A 125 -12.80 20.74 9.73
N ALA A 126 -13.20 20.22 8.54
CA ALA A 126 -13.51 18.81 8.30
C ALA A 126 -12.60 18.18 7.23
N ALA A 127 -11.39 18.70 7.06
CA ALA A 127 -10.41 18.14 6.13
C ALA A 127 -10.17 16.65 6.41
N PHE A 128 -10.22 15.83 5.36
CA PHE A 128 -10.07 14.38 5.47
C PHE A 128 -8.59 13.95 5.52
N GLY A 129 -7.68 14.82 5.07
CA GLY A 129 -6.25 14.51 4.93
C GLY A 129 -5.96 13.71 3.66
N SER A 130 -6.71 13.97 2.58
CA SER A 130 -6.50 13.36 1.29
C SER A 130 -5.08 13.54 0.78
N THR A 131 -4.58 12.57 0.04
CA THR A 131 -3.31 12.66 -0.69
C THR A 131 -3.37 13.61 -1.87
N ARG A 132 -4.55 14.10 -2.25
CA ARG A 132 -4.83 14.94 -3.44
C ARG A 132 -4.39 14.28 -4.76
N ARG A 133 -4.40 12.95 -4.79
CA ARG A 133 -4.04 12.13 -5.96
C ARG A 133 -5.25 11.70 -6.79
N GLY A 134 -6.45 12.09 -6.40
CA GLY A 134 -7.68 11.78 -7.12
C GLY A 134 -8.16 10.35 -7.00
N ILE A 135 -7.64 9.57 -6.04
CA ILE A 135 -7.90 8.13 -5.94
C ILE A 135 -9.38 7.83 -5.70
N ALA A 136 -10.00 8.51 -4.72
CA ALA A 136 -11.41 8.31 -4.40
C ALA A 136 -12.33 8.62 -5.60
N TYR A 137 -12.01 9.68 -6.32
CA TYR A 137 -12.77 10.11 -7.50
C TYR A 137 -12.59 9.17 -8.69
N ALA A 138 -11.37 8.67 -8.93
CA ALA A 138 -11.09 7.69 -9.97
C ALA A 138 -11.84 6.37 -9.70
N TYR A 139 -11.84 5.87 -8.46
CA TYR A 139 -12.65 4.70 -8.08
C TYR A 139 -14.14 4.97 -8.16
N SER A 140 -14.63 6.11 -7.69
CA SER A 140 -16.04 6.52 -7.83
C SER A 140 -16.48 6.48 -9.29
N ASP A 141 -15.72 7.11 -10.17
CA ASP A 141 -16.03 7.16 -11.60
C ASP A 141 -15.89 5.78 -12.29
N LYS A 142 -14.97 4.92 -11.82
CA LYS A 142 -14.91 3.51 -12.23
C LYS A 142 -16.23 2.79 -11.99
N TYR A 143 -16.78 2.90 -10.77
CA TYR A 143 -18.05 2.25 -10.43
C TYR A 143 -19.27 2.93 -11.06
N ARG A 144 -19.22 4.24 -11.25
CA ARG A 144 -20.22 4.99 -12.02
C ARG A 144 -20.09 4.77 -13.53
N LYS A 145 -19.01 4.14 -14.04
CA LYS A 145 -18.67 3.92 -15.45
C LYS A 145 -18.49 5.25 -16.20
N LYS A 146 -17.94 6.27 -15.53
CA LYS A 146 -17.71 7.63 -16.01
C LYS A 146 -16.22 7.94 -16.21
N THR A 147 -15.45 6.94 -16.65
CA THR A 147 -14.03 7.07 -16.98
C THR A 147 -13.67 6.14 -18.14
N LEU A 148 -12.43 6.24 -18.64
CA LEU A 148 -11.86 5.33 -19.62
C LEU A 148 -11.02 4.25 -18.95
N ARG A 149 -10.88 3.13 -19.63
CA ARG A 149 -9.86 2.11 -19.35
C ARG A 149 -8.65 2.32 -20.26
N LEU A 150 -7.50 1.78 -19.88
CA LEU A 150 -6.29 1.88 -20.69
C LEU A 150 -6.48 1.32 -22.11
N GLY A 151 -7.22 0.21 -22.24
CA GLY A 151 -7.54 -0.34 -23.56
C GLY A 151 -8.32 0.60 -24.48
N ASP A 152 -9.08 1.56 -23.92
CA ASP A 152 -9.79 2.56 -24.74
C ASP A 152 -8.79 3.48 -25.49
N LEU A 153 -7.57 3.70 -24.94
CA LEU A 153 -6.53 4.50 -25.60
C LEU A 153 -6.06 3.89 -26.93
N LEU A 154 -6.14 2.58 -27.09
CA LEU A 154 -5.78 1.88 -28.32
C LEU A 154 -6.83 2.06 -29.43
N HIS A 155 -7.98 2.65 -29.10
CA HIS A 155 -9.16 2.78 -29.95
C HIS A 155 -9.69 4.22 -30.02
N LEU A 156 -8.85 5.23 -29.78
CA LEU A 156 -9.27 6.66 -29.70
C LEU A 156 -9.86 7.19 -31.00
N ASP A 157 -9.52 6.61 -32.17
CA ASP A 157 -10.07 7.03 -33.45
C ASP A 157 -11.45 6.41 -33.73
N GLU A 158 -11.90 5.45 -32.93
CA GLU A 158 -13.22 4.89 -33.05
C GLU A 158 -14.30 5.82 -32.49
N LYS A 159 -15.33 6.06 -33.30
CA LYS A 159 -16.44 6.95 -32.93
C LYS A 159 -17.06 6.59 -31.56
N ARG A 160 -17.20 5.29 -31.23
CA ARG A 160 -17.74 4.83 -29.95
C ARG A 160 -16.94 5.32 -28.73
N VAL A 161 -15.60 5.40 -28.86
CA VAL A 161 -14.71 5.87 -27.77
C VAL A 161 -14.80 7.38 -27.64
N GLN A 162 -14.80 8.10 -28.78
CA GLN A 162 -14.95 9.56 -28.79
C GLN A 162 -16.30 10.03 -28.26
N ASP A 163 -17.40 9.39 -28.68
CA ASP A 163 -18.74 9.69 -28.18
C ASP A 163 -18.83 9.46 -26.67
N ARG A 164 -18.23 8.36 -26.19
CA ARG A 164 -18.16 8.05 -24.75
C ARG A 164 -17.34 9.08 -23.99
N LEU A 165 -16.17 9.46 -24.50
CA LEU A 165 -15.31 10.49 -23.89
C LEU A 165 -16.05 11.84 -23.81
N HIS A 166 -16.79 12.20 -24.86
CA HIS A 166 -17.59 13.42 -24.90
C HIS A 166 -18.68 13.43 -23.81
N MET A 167 -19.47 12.35 -23.71
CA MET A 167 -20.51 12.20 -22.67
C MET A 167 -19.94 12.22 -21.24
N ILE A 168 -18.75 11.62 -21.04
CA ILE A 168 -18.08 11.63 -19.75
C ILE A 168 -17.68 13.04 -19.37
N LEU A 169 -17.02 13.75 -20.30
CA LEU A 169 -16.57 15.12 -20.09
C LEU A 169 -17.73 16.08 -19.83
N GLU A 170 -18.84 16.00 -20.60
CA GLU A 170 -20.04 16.78 -20.36
C GLU A 170 -20.56 16.61 -18.92
N SER A 171 -20.70 15.33 -18.48
CA SER A 171 -21.12 15.02 -17.12
C SER A 171 -20.15 15.56 -16.05
N LYS A 172 -18.84 15.51 -16.33
CA LYS A 172 -17.81 16.00 -15.42
C LYS A 172 -17.78 17.53 -15.35
N ASN A 173 -17.94 18.21 -16.46
CA ASN A 173 -18.04 19.67 -16.50
C ASN A 173 -19.26 20.19 -15.75
N LEU A 174 -20.41 19.51 -15.84
CA LEU A 174 -21.59 19.82 -15.02
C LEU A 174 -21.30 19.66 -13.53
N GLU A 175 -20.61 18.58 -13.12
CA GLU A 175 -20.25 18.31 -11.73
C GLU A 175 -19.25 19.36 -11.19
N LEU A 176 -18.16 19.62 -11.92
CA LEU A 176 -17.13 20.57 -11.51
C LEU A 176 -17.64 22.03 -11.53
N GLY A 177 -18.42 22.42 -12.53
CA GLY A 177 -19.03 23.74 -12.61
C GLY A 177 -20.06 23.97 -11.53
N GLY A 178 -20.97 23.01 -11.31
CA GLY A 178 -22.04 23.11 -10.32
C GLY A 178 -21.58 23.06 -8.88
N CYS A 179 -20.62 22.17 -8.55
CA CYS A 179 -20.16 21.97 -7.17
C CYS A 179 -19.00 22.88 -6.76
N TYR A 180 -18.12 23.21 -7.71
CA TYR A 180 -16.86 23.88 -7.41
C TYR A 180 -16.62 25.15 -8.22
N HIS A 181 -17.60 25.56 -9.05
CA HIS A 181 -17.53 26.78 -9.88
C HIS A 181 -16.31 26.81 -10.82
N GLN A 182 -15.91 25.64 -11.32
CA GLN A 182 -14.80 25.52 -12.26
C GLN A 182 -15.25 25.80 -13.69
N GLU A 183 -14.37 26.39 -14.48
CA GLU A 183 -14.59 26.55 -15.93
C GLU A 183 -14.62 25.17 -16.62
N PRO A 184 -15.43 24.99 -17.67
CA PRO A 184 -15.50 23.73 -18.39
C PRO A 184 -14.16 23.36 -19.04
N MET A 185 -13.80 22.10 -18.92
CA MET A 185 -12.65 21.53 -19.62
C MET A 185 -12.99 21.35 -21.11
N SER A 186 -12.02 21.66 -21.98
CA SER A 186 -12.17 21.51 -23.44
C SER A 186 -12.10 20.04 -23.85
N TYR A 187 -13.01 19.60 -24.71
CA TYR A 187 -12.99 18.28 -25.32
C TYR A 187 -11.73 18.06 -26.17
N ASP A 188 -11.36 19.05 -27.01
CA ASP A 188 -10.18 18.93 -27.88
C ASP A 188 -8.89 18.79 -27.06
N ALA A 189 -8.75 19.56 -25.98
CA ALA A 189 -7.61 19.46 -25.10
C ALA A 189 -7.55 18.10 -24.39
N LEU A 190 -8.70 17.56 -23.97
CA LEU A 190 -8.77 16.24 -23.36
C LEU A 190 -8.45 15.12 -24.35
N LEU A 191 -8.98 15.19 -25.58
CA LEU A 191 -8.69 14.22 -26.63
C LEU A 191 -7.20 14.24 -27.01
N GLU A 192 -6.59 15.42 -27.09
CA GLU A 192 -5.16 15.57 -27.35
C GLU A 192 -4.32 14.96 -26.20
N TRP A 193 -4.70 15.21 -24.95
CA TRP A 193 -4.08 14.53 -23.81
C TRP A 193 -4.19 13.00 -23.93
N CYS A 194 -5.36 12.47 -24.26
CA CYS A 194 -5.54 11.03 -24.48
C CYS A 194 -4.64 10.50 -25.60
N ARG A 195 -4.47 11.25 -26.72
CA ARG A 195 -3.60 10.87 -27.83
C ARG A 195 -2.12 10.85 -27.41
N MET A 196 -1.70 11.84 -26.65
CA MET A 196 -0.33 11.89 -26.10
C MET A 196 -0.08 10.66 -25.21
N GLN A 197 -1.00 10.35 -24.29
CA GLN A 197 -0.89 9.17 -23.43
C GLN A 197 -0.91 7.86 -24.24
N ALA A 198 -1.75 7.75 -25.26
CA ALA A 198 -1.76 6.60 -26.16
C ALA A 198 -0.41 6.45 -26.89
N GLY A 199 0.16 7.54 -27.42
CA GLY A 199 1.47 7.53 -28.08
C GLY A 199 2.59 6.98 -27.18
N GLN A 200 2.57 7.34 -25.90
CA GLN A 200 3.57 6.92 -24.94
C GLN A 200 3.34 5.48 -24.43
N PHE A 201 2.09 5.15 -24.06
CA PHE A 201 1.80 3.94 -23.30
C PHE A 201 1.23 2.77 -24.12
N ALA A 202 0.83 2.97 -25.38
CA ALA A 202 0.31 1.87 -26.22
C ALA A 202 1.19 0.62 -26.23
N PRO A 203 2.54 0.71 -26.31
CA PRO A 203 3.39 -0.48 -26.30
C PRO A 203 3.33 -1.31 -25.01
N TYR A 204 2.93 -0.68 -23.89
CA TYR A 204 2.85 -1.33 -22.57
C TYR A 204 1.48 -1.95 -22.29
N ILE A 205 0.43 -1.51 -23.00
CA ILE A 205 -0.96 -1.95 -22.78
C ILE A 205 -1.20 -3.31 -23.43
N CYS A 206 -1.65 -4.27 -22.62
CA CYS A 206 -1.95 -5.62 -23.11
C CYS A 206 -3.04 -6.31 -22.30
N ASP A 207 -3.50 -7.48 -22.73
CA ASP A 207 -4.31 -8.39 -21.91
C ASP A 207 -3.45 -9.03 -20.81
N VAL A 208 -3.32 -8.30 -19.70
CA VAL A 208 -2.58 -8.74 -18.52
C VAL A 208 -3.17 -10.04 -17.94
N GLY A 209 -4.50 -10.23 -18.05
CA GLY A 209 -5.14 -11.46 -17.57
C GLY A 209 -4.63 -12.69 -18.31
N ALA A 210 -4.55 -12.63 -19.63
CA ALA A 210 -3.99 -13.70 -20.45
C ALA A 210 -2.49 -13.91 -20.15
N PHE A 211 -1.72 -12.82 -20.01
CA PHE A 211 -0.30 -12.88 -19.67
C PHE A 211 -0.05 -13.58 -18.32
N LEU A 212 -0.71 -13.11 -17.25
CA LEU A 212 -0.55 -13.67 -15.91
C LEU A 212 -1.05 -15.12 -15.82
N LYS A 213 -2.16 -15.43 -16.50
CA LYS A 213 -2.68 -16.81 -16.55
C LYS A 213 -1.68 -17.74 -17.21
N HIS A 214 -1.08 -17.34 -18.34
CA HIS A 214 -0.04 -18.11 -19.01
C HIS A 214 1.20 -18.29 -18.11
N ALA A 215 1.66 -17.23 -17.44
CA ALA A 215 2.77 -17.30 -16.50
C ALA A 215 2.49 -18.28 -15.34
N HIS A 216 1.29 -18.19 -14.74
CA HIS A 216 0.85 -19.09 -13.67
C HIS A 216 0.82 -20.56 -14.13
N ASP A 217 0.19 -20.84 -15.28
CA ASP A 217 0.07 -22.22 -15.83
C ASP A 217 1.43 -22.80 -16.25
N SER A 218 2.39 -21.95 -16.59
CA SER A 218 3.78 -22.31 -16.87
C SER A 218 4.64 -22.50 -15.62
N GLY A 219 4.05 -22.47 -14.42
CA GLY A 219 4.75 -22.67 -13.15
C GLY A 219 5.61 -21.49 -12.69
N LYS A 220 5.43 -20.30 -13.27
CA LYS A 220 6.16 -19.10 -12.89
C LYS A 220 5.81 -18.65 -11.46
N ARG A 221 6.78 -17.99 -10.79
CA ARG A 221 6.60 -17.38 -9.47
C ARG A 221 6.06 -15.97 -9.65
N ILE A 222 4.83 -15.75 -9.16
CA ILE A 222 4.13 -14.47 -9.26
C ILE A 222 3.91 -13.90 -7.86
N VAL A 223 4.39 -12.68 -7.63
CA VAL A 223 4.15 -11.93 -6.39
C VAL A 223 3.11 -10.84 -6.66
N LEU A 224 2.03 -10.83 -5.88
CA LEU A 224 0.98 -9.83 -5.93
C LEU A 224 1.22 -8.79 -4.83
N GLU A 225 1.53 -7.56 -5.23
CA GLU A 225 1.93 -6.46 -4.37
C GLU A 225 0.73 -5.60 -3.98
N ALA A 226 0.38 -5.60 -2.67
CA ALA A 226 -0.61 -4.69 -2.11
C ALA A 226 -0.02 -3.33 -1.77
N GLN A 227 -0.88 -2.34 -1.69
CA GLN A 227 -0.59 -1.09 -0.98
C GLN A 227 -1.50 -0.93 0.23
N LEU A 228 -1.09 -0.10 1.21
CA LEU A 228 -1.80 0.11 2.47
C LEU A 228 -1.89 -1.19 3.30
N GLY A 229 -2.87 -1.29 4.17
CA GLY A 229 -3.11 -2.45 5.03
C GLY A 229 -4.60 -2.64 5.30
N ALA A 230 -4.95 -3.69 6.05
CA ALA A 230 -6.33 -4.09 6.28
C ALA A 230 -7.21 -2.98 6.88
N MET A 231 -6.64 -2.14 7.79
CA MET A 231 -7.37 -1.02 8.39
C MET A 231 -7.77 0.08 7.41
N ARG A 232 -7.19 0.07 6.20
CA ARG A 232 -7.48 1.00 5.11
C ARG A 232 -8.28 0.39 3.97
N ASP A 233 -8.74 -0.85 4.12
CA ASP A 233 -9.64 -1.50 3.16
C ASP A 233 -10.99 -0.77 3.11
N ILE A 234 -11.57 -0.66 1.92
CA ILE A 234 -12.83 0.08 1.73
C ILE A 234 -14.00 -0.55 2.47
N ASP A 235 -14.02 -1.88 2.58
CA ASP A 235 -15.13 -2.64 3.16
C ASP A 235 -14.88 -3.06 4.62
N TYR A 236 -13.63 -3.41 4.95
CA TYR A 236 -13.23 -3.99 6.25
C TYR A 236 -12.39 -3.04 7.10
N GLY A 237 -12.00 -1.88 6.60
CA GLY A 237 -11.21 -0.90 7.31
C GLY A 237 -12.03 0.00 8.24
N ILE A 238 -11.34 0.98 8.84
CA ILE A 238 -11.91 1.97 9.77
C ILE A 238 -12.70 3.06 9.02
N PHE A 239 -13.75 2.68 8.31
CA PHE A 239 -14.58 3.60 7.53
C PHE A 239 -15.10 4.78 8.39
N PRO A 240 -15.07 6.05 7.88
CA PRO A 240 -14.74 6.47 6.51
C PRO A 240 -13.24 6.75 6.25
N PHE A 241 -12.35 6.49 7.19
CA PHE A 241 -10.92 6.77 7.08
C PHE A 241 -10.17 5.64 6.35
N THR A 242 -10.70 5.20 5.22
CA THR A 242 -10.20 4.11 4.37
C THR A 242 -9.62 4.64 3.05
N SER A 243 -8.93 3.79 2.32
CA SER A 243 -8.72 3.97 0.89
C SER A 243 -10.01 3.62 0.14
N SER A 244 -10.11 4.04 -1.11
CA SER A 244 -11.24 3.66 -1.98
C SER A 244 -11.00 2.34 -2.72
N SER A 245 -10.09 1.51 -2.24
CA SER A 245 -9.70 0.25 -2.87
C SER A 245 -9.70 -0.91 -1.89
N ASN A 246 -9.83 -2.14 -2.42
CA ASN A 246 -9.76 -3.36 -1.64
C ASN A 246 -8.29 -3.76 -1.40
N THR A 247 -7.84 -3.66 -0.15
CA THR A 247 -6.45 -3.91 0.24
C THR A 247 -6.21 -5.36 0.67
N LEU A 248 -7.25 -6.16 0.77
CA LEU A 248 -7.18 -7.53 1.25
C LEU A 248 -6.61 -8.50 0.21
N ALA A 249 -5.92 -9.54 0.68
CA ALA A 249 -5.38 -10.61 -0.15
C ALA A 249 -6.44 -11.31 -0.99
N ALA A 250 -7.66 -11.44 -0.48
CA ALA A 250 -8.79 -12.04 -1.21
C ALA A 250 -9.10 -11.33 -2.54
N TYR A 251 -8.81 -10.03 -2.65
CA TYR A 251 -8.99 -9.27 -3.88
C TYR A 251 -7.79 -9.39 -4.85
N ALA A 252 -6.65 -9.86 -4.39
CA ALA A 252 -5.39 -9.80 -5.15
C ALA A 252 -5.46 -10.53 -6.51
N PRO A 253 -5.94 -11.78 -6.62
CA PRO A 253 -6.08 -12.42 -7.93
C PRO A 253 -7.07 -11.71 -8.85
N LEU A 254 -8.19 -11.22 -8.31
CA LEU A 254 -9.21 -10.48 -9.08
C LEU A 254 -8.63 -9.17 -9.62
N GLY A 255 -7.98 -8.39 -8.75
CA GLY A 255 -7.39 -7.11 -9.09
C GLY A 255 -6.17 -7.22 -10.02
N ALA A 256 -5.40 -8.30 -9.93
CA ALA A 256 -4.32 -8.58 -10.86
C ALA A 256 -4.83 -8.94 -12.27
N GLY A 257 -6.02 -9.57 -12.38
CA GLY A 257 -6.63 -9.98 -13.64
C GLY A 257 -6.71 -11.50 -13.84
N ILE A 258 -6.50 -12.30 -12.81
CA ILE A 258 -6.56 -13.76 -12.80
C ILE A 258 -7.56 -14.30 -11.76
N PRO A 259 -8.85 -13.96 -11.87
CA PRO A 259 -9.85 -14.16 -10.81
C PRO A 259 -10.06 -15.63 -10.40
N ASN A 260 -9.67 -16.57 -11.26
CA ASN A 260 -9.83 -18.01 -11.02
C ASN A 260 -8.60 -18.68 -10.40
N CYS A 261 -7.52 -17.93 -10.15
CA CYS A 261 -6.32 -18.47 -9.52
C CYS A 261 -6.44 -18.35 -7.99
N ARG A 262 -5.99 -19.38 -7.29
CA ARG A 262 -5.89 -19.38 -5.83
C ARG A 262 -4.49 -18.94 -5.42
N LEU A 263 -4.40 -18.23 -4.32
CA LEU A 263 -3.12 -17.92 -3.69
C LEU A 263 -2.54 -19.19 -3.05
N ASP A 264 -1.27 -19.43 -3.31
CA ASP A 264 -0.51 -20.46 -2.60
C ASP A 264 -0.10 -19.95 -1.21
N HIS A 265 0.29 -18.67 -1.12
CA HIS A 265 0.68 -18.01 0.12
C HIS A 265 0.16 -16.58 0.23
N VAL A 266 -0.11 -16.16 1.46
CA VAL A 266 -0.38 -14.78 1.84
C VAL A 266 0.64 -14.34 2.87
N VAL A 267 1.55 -13.47 2.47
CA VAL A 267 2.54 -12.85 3.35
C VAL A 267 1.94 -11.61 4.00
N GLY A 268 1.67 -11.69 5.28
CA GLY A 268 1.26 -10.55 6.10
C GLY A 268 2.46 -9.78 6.63
N VAL A 269 2.56 -8.50 6.30
CA VAL A 269 3.64 -7.65 6.80
C VAL A 269 3.17 -6.85 8.00
N LEU A 270 3.88 -6.99 9.10
CA LEU A 270 3.74 -6.24 10.35
C LEU A 270 4.97 -5.35 10.57
N LYS A 271 4.80 -4.28 11.29
CA LYS A 271 5.91 -3.47 11.82
C LYS A 271 6.04 -3.73 13.33
N ALA A 272 7.24 -3.75 13.87
CA ALA A 272 7.49 -4.00 15.28
C ALA A 272 6.87 -2.94 16.24
N TYR A 273 6.24 -1.92 15.70
CA TYR A 273 5.45 -0.90 16.39
C TYR A 273 4.34 -0.41 15.46
N SER A 274 3.39 0.35 15.97
CA SER A 274 2.27 0.84 15.14
C SER A 274 2.55 2.22 14.56
N THR A 275 2.13 2.42 13.31
CA THR A 275 2.12 3.73 12.66
C THR A 275 0.84 3.94 11.88
N CYS A 276 0.39 5.19 11.81
CA CYS A 276 -0.78 5.57 11.03
C CYS A 276 -0.50 6.87 10.27
N VAL A 277 -0.85 6.90 8.99
CA VAL A 277 -0.84 8.10 8.15
C VAL A 277 -2.29 8.52 7.88
N GLY A 278 -2.56 9.82 7.97
CA GLY A 278 -3.90 10.36 7.76
C GLY A 278 -4.76 10.35 9.03
N ALA A 279 -6.01 10.77 8.86
CA ALA A 279 -6.99 10.88 9.93
C ALA A 279 -7.59 9.51 10.32
N GLY A 280 -8.42 9.54 11.35
CA GLY A 280 -9.16 8.40 11.87
C GLY A 280 -8.62 7.86 13.19
N PRO A 281 -9.36 6.95 13.83
CA PRO A 281 -8.99 6.40 15.12
C PRO A 281 -7.69 5.59 15.05
N PHE A 282 -6.84 5.81 16.04
CA PHE A 282 -5.56 5.12 16.19
C PHE A 282 -5.21 5.01 17.68
N ALA A 283 -5.73 3.98 18.33
CA ALA A 283 -5.61 3.79 19.78
C ALA A 283 -4.14 3.77 20.28
N ALA A 284 -3.22 3.28 19.45
CA ALA A 284 -1.81 3.18 19.80
C ALA A 284 -1.14 4.54 20.09
N GLU A 285 -1.61 5.63 19.50
CA GLU A 285 -1.06 6.97 19.70
C GLU A 285 -1.20 7.45 21.14
N ASN A 286 -2.27 7.04 21.82
CA ASN A 286 -2.61 7.47 23.18
C ASN A 286 -2.11 6.47 24.26
N ALA A 287 -1.43 5.40 23.85
CA ALA A 287 -0.97 4.36 24.77
C ALA A 287 0.24 4.77 25.60
N MET A 288 1.02 5.74 25.13
CA MET A 288 2.25 6.23 25.76
C MET A 288 2.28 7.77 25.74
N SER A 289 3.27 8.36 26.45
CA SER A 289 3.49 9.79 26.42
C SER A 289 3.96 10.28 25.05
N GLU A 290 3.72 11.56 24.72
CA GLU A 290 4.21 12.16 23.49
C GLU A 290 5.75 12.15 23.40
N ASP A 291 6.46 12.26 24.52
CA ASP A 291 7.92 12.15 24.56
C ASP A 291 8.39 10.76 24.09
N TRP A 292 7.69 9.70 24.50
CA TRP A 292 7.98 8.34 24.06
C TRP A 292 7.67 8.19 22.57
N ASN A 293 6.52 8.69 22.12
CA ASN A 293 6.13 8.69 20.71
C ASN A 293 7.15 9.44 19.85
N GLU A 294 7.65 10.59 20.31
CA GLU A 294 8.66 11.36 19.59
C GLU A 294 10.02 10.64 19.52
N GLN A 295 10.43 9.94 20.58
CA GLN A 295 11.62 9.10 20.57
C GLN A 295 11.49 7.98 19.54
N LEU A 296 10.35 7.28 19.52
CA LEU A 296 10.06 6.23 18.53
C LEU A 296 10.04 6.79 17.11
N ARG A 297 9.40 7.94 16.90
CA ARG A 297 9.32 8.62 15.60
C ARG A 297 10.70 8.96 15.05
N LYS A 298 11.59 9.49 15.88
CA LYS A 298 12.98 9.80 15.52
C LYS A 298 13.79 8.53 15.22
N ALA A 299 13.70 7.53 16.09
CA ALA A 299 14.42 6.27 15.91
C ALA A 299 13.98 5.54 14.62
N GLY A 300 12.69 5.53 14.31
CA GLY A 300 12.12 4.89 13.13
C GLY A 300 12.20 5.71 11.85
N GLY A 301 12.58 6.99 11.93
CA GLY A 301 12.50 7.91 10.80
C GLY A 301 11.08 8.09 10.28
N GLU A 302 10.10 8.11 11.18
CA GLU A 302 8.67 8.10 10.85
C GLU A 302 8.16 9.50 10.44
N TYR A 303 8.62 9.93 9.28
CA TYR A 303 8.23 11.18 8.62
C TYR A 303 7.79 10.89 7.18
N GLY A 304 6.84 11.66 6.67
CA GLY A 304 6.36 11.51 5.30
C GLY A 304 7.47 11.80 4.29
N ALA A 305 7.73 10.84 3.38
CA ALA A 305 8.84 10.93 2.42
C ALA A 305 8.78 12.18 1.52
N ALA A 306 7.56 12.60 1.14
CA ALA A 306 7.36 13.76 0.26
C ALA A 306 7.15 15.08 1.04
N THR A 307 6.56 15.01 2.23
CA THR A 307 6.10 16.21 2.97
C THR A 307 6.89 16.51 4.23
N GLY A 308 7.72 15.57 4.71
CA GLY A 308 8.39 15.65 6.00
C GLY A 308 7.43 15.63 7.21
N ARG A 309 6.11 15.47 6.99
CA ARG A 309 5.11 15.49 8.06
C ARG A 309 5.33 14.31 9.02
N PRO A 310 5.36 14.55 10.36
CA PRO A 310 5.49 13.47 11.34
C PRO A 310 4.31 12.50 11.22
N ARG A 311 4.62 11.19 11.23
CA ARG A 311 3.61 10.14 11.30
C ARG A 311 3.12 9.98 12.74
N ARG A 312 1.88 9.56 12.88
CA ARG A 312 1.33 9.10 14.16
C ARG A 312 1.97 7.75 14.46
N VAL A 313 2.46 7.56 15.66
CA VAL A 313 3.18 6.35 16.09
C VAL A 313 2.69 5.90 17.46
N GLY A 314 2.92 4.64 17.80
CA GLY A 314 2.62 4.09 19.11
C GLY A 314 3.13 2.65 19.25
N PRO A 315 2.94 2.00 20.41
CA PRO A 315 3.30 0.61 20.64
C PRO A 315 2.70 -0.33 19.60
N PHE A 316 3.29 -1.53 19.50
CA PHE A 316 2.67 -2.60 18.72
C PHE A 316 1.27 -2.91 19.26
N ASP A 317 0.30 -2.97 18.36
CA ASP A 317 -1.10 -3.19 18.70
C ASP A 317 -1.53 -4.61 18.33
N CYS A 318 -1.59 -5.50 19.32
CA CYS A 318 -1.99 -6.89 19.12
C CYS A 318 -3.47 -7.00 18.76
N VAL A 319 -4.34 -6.09 19.25
CA VAL A 319 -5.79 -6.19 19.01
C VAL A 319 -6.09 -5.90 17.54
N ALA A 320 -5.58 -4.77 17.05
CA ALA A 320 -5.70 -4.40 15.64
C ALA A 320 -5.00 -5.42 14.72
N SER A 321 -3.81 -5.91 15.11
CA SER A 321 -3.06 -6.87 14.30
C SER A 321 -3.76 -8.22 14.18
N ARG A 322 -4.40 -8.74 15.24
CA ARG A 322 -5.23 -9.96 15.15
C ARG A 322 -6.37 -9.79 14.15
N TYR A 323 -7.06 -8.66 14.19
CA TYR A 323 -8.12 -8.36 13.22
C TYR A 323 -7.58 -8.32 11.79
N GLY A 324 -6.49 -7.58 11.57
CA GLY A 324 -5.88 -7.48 10.25
C GLY A 324 -5.38 -8.83 9.70
N LEU A 325 -4.78 -9.68 10.55
CA LEU A 325 -4.37 -11.04 10.18
C LEU A 325 -5.56 -11.89 9.76
N ALA A 326 -6.67 -11.83 10.51
CA ALA A 326 -7.91 -12.56 10.16
C ALA A 326 -8.49 -12.07 8.84
N CYS A 327 -8.51 -10.76 8.58
CA CYS A 327 -9.00 -10.19 7.32
C CYS A 327 -8.11 -10.59 6.12
N GLN A 328 -6.79 -10.64 6.31
CA GLN A 328 -5.86 -10.98 5.24
C GLN A 328 -5.75 -12.48 5.00
N GLY A 329 -6.05 -13.33 5.99
CA GLY A 329 -5.82 -14.77 5.91
C GLY A 329 -4.34 -15.12 5.72
N ALA A 330 -3.44 -14.38 6.36
CA ALA A 330 -2.00 -14.54 6.22
C ALA A 330 -1.52 -15.87 6.83
N ASP A 331 -0.74 -16.64 6.06
CA ASP A 331 -0.10 -17.89 6.47
C ASP A 331 1.41 -17.73 6.71
N LYS A 332 2.01 -16.66 6.19
CA LYS A 332 3.41 -16.27 6.42
C LYS A 332 3.47 -14.85 6.96
N ILE A 333 4.29 -14.60 7.98
CA ILE A 333 4.37 -13.29 8.61
C ILE A 333 5.79 -12.74 8.56
N ALA A 334 5.90 -11.50 8.09
CA ALA A 334 7.11 -10.71 8.13
C ALA A 334 6.97 -9.57 9.14
N LEU A 335 7.85 -9.51 10.14
CA LEU A 335 7.97 -8.43 11.10
C LEU A 335 9.11 -7.51 10.68
N THR A 336 8.79 -6.27 10.39
CA THR A 336 9.77 -5.26 9.94
C THR A 336 10.16 -4.31 11.08
N LYS A 337 11.31 -3.64 10.92
CA LYS A 337 11.77 -2.56 11.79
C LYS A 337 11.95 -2.94 13.27
N LEU A 338 12.35 -4.18 13.56
CA LEU A 338 12.68 -4.58 14.93
C LEU A 338 13.89 -3.79 15.47
N ASP A 339 14.85 -3.46 14.62
CA ASP A 339 16.02 -2.64 14.90
C ASP A 339 15.71 -1.27 15.51
N VAL A 340 14.58 -0.67 15.16
CA VAL A 340 14.14 0.63 15.67
C VAL A 340 13.95 0.63 17.20
N LEU A 341 13.60 -0.52 17.76
CA LEU A 341 13.38 -0.68 19.20
C LEU A 341 14.67 -0.94 19.98
N SER A 342 15.82 -1.05 19.31
CA SER A 342 17.12 -1.47 19.88
C SER A 342 17.62 -0.63 21.05
N SER A 343 17.28 0.66 21.10
CA SER A 343 17.70 1.58 22.17
C SER A 343 16.75 1.66 23.36
N MET A 344 15.62 0.98 23.29
CA MET A 344 14.58 1.05 24.32
C MET A 344 14.92 0.12 25.49
N LYS A 345 14.79 0.62 26.73
CA LYS A 345 14.96 -0.17 27.94
C LYS A 345 13.75 -1.04 28.24
N GLU A 346 12.58 -0.52 27.94
CA GLU A 346 11.29 -1.19 28.07
C GLU A 346 10.47 -0.92 26.80
N ILE A 347 9.78 -1.93 26.33
CA ILE A 347 9.00 -1.88 25.10
C ILE A 347 7.54 -2.15 25.46
N PRO A 348 6.66 -1.13 25.29
CA PRO A 348 5.23 -1.30 25.49
C PRO A 348 4.62 -2.08 24.33
N VAL A 349 3.62 -2.92 24.63
CA VAL A 349 2.79 -3.67 23.69
C VAL A 349 1.34 -3.55 24.12
N ILE A 350 0.46 -3.17 23.22
CA ILE A 350 -0.98 -3.13 23.47
C ILE A 350 -1.52 -4.56 23.34
N THR A 351 -2.05 -5.10 24.42
CA THR A 351 -2.55 -6.47 24.50
C THR A 351 -4.08 -6.55 24.55
N GLY A 352 -4.74 -5.44 24.82
CA GLY A 352 -6.20 -5.33 24.92
C GLY A 352 -6.67 -3.90 24.84
N TYR A 353 -7.99 -3.73 24.79
CA TYR A 353 -8.66 -2.44 24.91
C TYR A 353 -9.71 -2.48 26.01
N THR A 354 -9.98 -1.33 26.62
CA THR A 354 -11.19 -1.08 27.41
C THR A 354 -11.99 0.04 26.81
N LEU A 355 -13.31 0.00 26.97
CA LEU A 355 -14.24 1.08 26.62
C LEU A 355 -15.14 1.31 27.85
N ASP A 356 -15.11 2.52 28.38
CA ASP A 356 -15.83 2.87 29.61
C ASP A 356 -15.53 1.89 30.78
N GLY A 357 -14.29 1.44 30.89
CA GLY A 357 -13.80 0.49 31.91
C GLY A 357 -14.18 -0.98 31.66
N VAL A 358 -14.83 -1.32 30.55
CA VAL A 358 -15.19 -2.68 30.17
C VAL A 358 -14.21 -3.20 29.10
N GLN A 359 -13.73 -4.40 29.26
CA GLN A 359 -12.82 -5.01 28.29
C GLN A 359 -13.52 -5.20 26.93
N VAL A 360 -12.89 -4.73 25.86
CA VAL A 360 -13.31 -4.94 24.49
C VAL A 360 -12.70 -6.24 23.97
N PRO A 361 -13.51 -7.22 23.54
CA PRO A 361 -13.00 -8.57 23.22
C PRO A 361 -12.21 -8.63 21.91
N SER A 362 -12.48 -7.72 20.96
CA SER A 362 -11.89 -7.71 19.63
C SER A 362 -11.86 -6.31 19.04
N PHE A 363 -11.04 -6.10 18.02
CA PHE A 363 -11.10 -4.91 17.20
C PHE A 363 -12.40 -4.91 16.37
N ASP A 364 -13.17 -3.84 16.49
CA ASP A 364 -14.37 -3.61 15.66
C ASP A 364 -14.24 -2.26 14.97
N PRO A 365 -14.06 -2.23 13.63
CA PRO A 365 -13.91 -0.97 12.89
C PRO A 365 -15.14 -0.06 12.93
N LEU A 366 -16.29 -0.58 13.33
CA LEU A 366 -17.56 0.18 13.48
C LEU A 366 -17.79 0.67 14.90
N SER A 367 -16.96 0.24 15.85
CA SER A 367 -17.06 0.71 17.24
C SER A 367 -16.45 2.12 17.42
N ASP A 368 -16.67 2.72 18.58
CA ASP A 368 -16.14 4.03 18.95
C ASP A 368 -14.65 3.93 19.31
N LEU A 369 -13.82 3.65 18.30
CA LEU A 369 -12.39 3.44 18.45
C LEU A 369 -11.63 4.67 18.99
N ASP A 370 -12.20 5.86 18.88
CA ASP A 370 -11.61 7.08 19.44
C ASP A 370 -11.71 7.12 20.98
N ARG A 371 -12.61 6.30 21.56
CA ARG A 371 -12.83 6.25 23.02
C ARG A 371 -12.20 5.03 23.68
N VAL A 372 -11.65 4.09 22.92
CA VAL A 372 -11.02 2.93 23.53
C VAL A 372 -9.72 3.35 24.25
N GLU A 373 -9.51 2.76 25.41
CA GLU A 373 -8.29 2.91 26.19
C GLU A 373 -7.41 1.67 26.01
N PRO A 374 -6.15 1.82 25.52
CA PRO A 374 -5.27 0.68 25.32
C PRO A 374 -4.77 0.10 26.65
N VAL A 375 -4.81 -1.23 26.77
CA VAL A 375 -4.21 -1.99 27.87
C VAL A 375 -2.80 -2.37 27.46
N VAL A 376 -1.79 -1.82 28.15
CA VAL A 376 -0.38 -1.93 27.80
C VAL A 376 0.33 -2.94 28.72
N THR A 377 1.10 -3.83 28.10
CA THR A 377 2.05 -4.72 28.76
C THR A 377 3.47 -4.25 28.46
N MET A 378 4.29 -4.04 29.49
CA MET A 378 5.69 -3.64 29.35
C MET A 378 6.59 -4.89 29.24
N LEU A 379 7.44 -4.93 28.23
CA LEU A 379 8.42 -5.97 28.02
C LEU A 379 9.85 -5.42 28.18
N PRO A 380 10.82 -6.20 28.65
CA PRO A 380 12.21 -5.78 28.68
C PRO A 380 12.74 -5.49 27.28
N GLY A 381 13.40 -4.37 27.10
CA GLY A 381 14.14 -4.06 25.87
C GLY A 381 15.54 -4.69 25.91
N TRP A 382 16.17 -4.76 24.75
CA TRP A 382 17.50 -5.42 24.63
C TRP A 382 18.67 -4.43 24.63
N ASN A 383 18.41 -3.15 24.45
CA ASN A 383 19.42 -2.06 24.48
C ASN A 383 20.74 -2.41 23.76
N LYS A 384 20.63 -3.03 22.60
CA LYS A 384 21.76 -3.50 21.78
C LYS A 384 21.40 -3.40 20.30
N ASP A 385 22.34 -2.92 19.48
CA ASP A 385 22.19 -2.93 18.02
C ASP A 385 22.11 -4.38 17.52
N ILE A 386 21.05 -4.67 16.74
CA ILE A 386 20.81 -5.99 16.14
C ILE A 386 21.05 -6.01 14.63
N SER A 387 21.50 -4.88 14.04
CA SER A 387 21.70 -4.76 12.60
C SER A 387 22.76 -5.70 12.02
N GLY A 388 23.62 -6.22 12.87
CA GLY A 388 24.65 -7.20 12.51
C GLY A 388 24.22 -8.67 12.62
N CYS A 389 23.04 -8.96 13.19
CA CYS A 389 22.57 -10.34 13.38
C CYS A 389 22.17 -10.95 12.01
N LYS A 390 22.67 -12.17 11.74
CA LYS A 390 22.45 -12.92 10.49
C LYS A 390 21.60 -14.17 10.69
N SER A 391 21.37 -14.57 11.93
CA SER A 391 20.51 -15.71 12.29
C SER A 391 19.65 -15.39 13.49
N TRP A 392 18.55 -16.14 13.64
CA TRP A 392 17.68 -16.04 14.81
C TRP A 392 18.44 -16.20 16.12
N ASP A 393 19.43 -17.10 16.16
CA ASP A 393 20.19 -17.41 17.38
C ASP A 393 21.09 -16.26 17.84
N GLU A 394 21.52 -15.39 16.94
CA GLU A 394 22.34 -14.21 17.24
C GLU A 394 21.55 -13.06 17.86
N LEU A 395 20.23 -13.06 17.76
CA LEU A 395 19.40 -12.03 18.39
C LEU A 395 19.52 -12.08 19.92
N PRO A 396 19.53 -10.91 20.58
CA PRO A 396 19.45 -10.82 22.04
C PRO A 396 18.23 -11.59 22.57
N LYS A 397 18.38 -12.13 23.78
CA LYS A 397 17.31 -12.90 24.43
C LYS A 397 16.00 -12.13 24.54
N GLU A 398 16.10 -10.85 24.87
CA GLU A 398 14.95 -9.97 25.04
C GLU A 398 14.28 -9.67 23.69
N ALA A 399 15.07 -9.55 22.59
CA ALA A 399 14.52 -9.37 21.24
C ALA A 399 13.77 -10.64 20.77
N LYS A 400 14.31 -11.83 21.04
CA LYS A 400 13.62 -13.11 20.81
C LYS A 400 12.32 -13.19 21.62
N ALA A 401 12.40 -12.87 22.92
CA ALA A 401 11.24 -12.89 23.82
C ALA A 401 10.14 -11.90 23.35
N TYR A 402 10.51 -10.74 22.79
CA TYR A 402 9.58 -9.80 22.19
C TYR A 402 8.83 -10.44 21.02
N VAL A 403 9.55 -11.02 20.07
CA VAL A 403 8.93 -11.68 18.89
C VAL A 403 8.04 -12.84 19.32
N GLU A 404 8.53 -13.71 20.21
CA GLU A 404 7.77 -14.86 20.75
C GLU A 404 6.52 -14.41 21.53
N PHE A 405 6.60 -13.27 22.24
CA PHE A 405 5.43 -12.68 22.90
C PHE A 405 4.40 -12.25 21.87
N LEU A 406 4.82 -11.58 20.78
CA LEU A 406 3.91 -11.19 19.70
C LEU A 406 3.25 -12.41 19.05
N GLU A 407 4.02 -13.45 18.74
CA GLU A 407 3.49 -14.72 18.20
C GLU A 407 2.39 -15.31 19.08
N LYS A 408 2.64 -15.36 20.39
CA LYS A 408 1.65 -15.84 21.37
C LYS A 408 0.39 -14.98 21.38
N GLN A 409 0.53 -13.65 21.30
CA GLN A 409 -0.60 -12.73 21.29
C GLN A 409 -1.39 -12.81 20.00
N LEU A 410 -0.72 -13.01 18.88
CA LEU A 410 -1.32 -13.06 17.54
C LEU A 410 -1.89 -14.43 17.19
N GLY A 411 -1.39 -15.50 17.80
CA GLY A 411 -1.71 -16.88 17.44
C GLY A 411 -1.08 -17.33 16.11
N HIS A 412 -0.02 -16.66 15.68
CA HIS A 412 0.69 -16.91 14.41
C HIS A 412 2.20 -16.89 14.63
N GLU A 413 2.92 -17.73 13.91
CA GLU A 413 4.38 -17.68 13.86
C GLU A 413 4.87 -16.51 12.98
N ILE A 414 6.01 -15.94 13.36
CA ILE A 414 6.69 -14.88 12.60
C ILE A 414 7.96 -15.48 12.00
N GLN A 415 7.97 -15.70 10.69
CA GLN A 415 9.06 -16.40 10.01
C GLN A 415 10.18 -15.47 9.54
N PHE A 416 9.87 -14.22 9.27
CA PHE A 416 10.82 -13.22 8.80
C PHE A 416 10.89 -12.04 9.77
N VAL A 417 12.10 -11.68 10.21
CA VAL A 417 12.32 -10.55 11.13
C VAL A 417 13.42 -9.64 10.57
N SER A 418 13.05 -8.40 10.27
CA SER A 418 13.99 -7.40 9.79
C SER A 418 14.81 -6.80 10.93
N THR A 419 16.12 -6.76 10.75
CA THR A 419 17.12 -6.25 11.70
C THR A 419 17.78 -4.93 11.26
N GLY A 420 17.36 -4.34 10.16
CA GLY A 420 17.86 -3.08 9.61
C GLY A 420 17.12 -2.67 8.33
N ALA A 421 17.49 -1.57 7.71
CA ALA A 421 16.83 -1.02 6.52
C ALA A 421 17.29 -1.67 5.21
N GLU A 422 18.55 -2.12 5.15
CA GLU A 422 19.18 -2.68 3.96
C GLU A 422 18.62 -4.05 3.63
N ARG A 423 18.71 -4.46 2.36
CA ARG A 423 18.09 -5.69 1.80
C ARG A 423 18.48 -6.95 2.60
N GLU A 424 19.75 -7.09 2.94
CA GLU A 424 20.31 -8.27 3.63
C GLU A 424 20.11 -8.28 5.17
N LYS A 425 19.56 -7.20 5.73
CA LYS A 425 19.39 -7.05 7.19
C LYS A 425 18.12 -7.69 7.69
N PHE A 426 18.09 -9.02 7.74
CA PHE A 426 17.00 -9.81 8.31
C PHE A 426 17.50 -11.14 8.86
N VAL A 427 16.68 -11.76 9.66
CA VAL A 427 16.86 -13.15 10.13
C VAL A 427 15.59 -13.94 9.86
N LEU A 428 15.75 -15.23 9.56
CA LEU A 428 14.64 -16.16 9.40
C LEU A 428 14.47 -17.01 10.66
N LYS A 429 13.20 -17.24 11.03
CA LYS A 429 12.79 -18.16 12.09
C LYS A 429 11.89 -19.21 11.46
N GLY A 430 12.46 -20.39 11.19
CA GLY A 430 11.72 -21.47 10.52
C GLY A 430 11.67 -21.34 9.00
N GLU A 431 10.67 -22.02 8.41
CA GLU A 431 10.50 -22.09 6.96
C GLU A 431 9.84 -20.81 6.40
N TRP A 432 10.51 -20.19 5.45
CA TRP A 432 10.03 -19.07 4.68
C TRP A 432 9.49 -19.54 3.31
N LEU A 433 9.42 -18.72 2.28
CA LEU A 433 8.94 -19.04 0.92
C LEU A 433 10.04 -19.61 0.02
#